data_3476fd478f1ed98259e0284edc909b7e
#
_entry.id   3476fd478f1ed98259e0284edc909b7e
#
_cell.length_a   1.000
_cell.length_b   1.000
_cell.length_c   1.000
_cell.angle_alpha   90.00
_cell.angle_beta   90.00
_cell.angle_gamma   90.00
#
_symmetry.space_group_name_H-M   'P 1'
#
loop_
_entity.id
_entity.type
_entity.pdbx_description
1 polymer ?
#
loop_
_entity_poly.entity_id
_entity_poly.type
_entity_poly.pdbx_seq_one_letter_code
_entity_poly.pdbx_strand_id
1 'polypeptide(L)'
;MWGLVVFLTPQYLSVFIFMHISTPGRICLFGEHQDYLGLPVIAAAISRRIHVQGEARSDQKIHINMPDIQSEETFFLEPDLKYTRARDYFKSAINVLRRDGYVFDRGFDVEVHGNIPINSGTSSSSALLVSWIHFLTHMATEKPKDTVTQFEIGRYAVAAEVLEFGEPGGMMDQFSTALGNIMYLESLPAPMALSYPVKLGKFVLGDSLEPKDTLGILKHVKFGMLDIIDILKKKDPSFELSTFPAQEAERFRSDLTAEQYKLLQGNLSDRDILREAKGMFETNQIDNQRIGELLNIHQDSL
;
A
#
# COMPACT_ATOMS: atom_id res chain seq x y z
N MET A 1 -2.28 -20.40 -1.09
CA MET A 1 -2.49 -21.78 -1.54
C MET A 1 -3.14 -21.67 -2.91
N TRP A 2 -2.48 -22.16 -3.94
CA TRP A 2 -2.92 -22.07 -5.34
C TRP A 2 -3.77 -23.30 -5.63
N GLY A 3 -4.98 -23.11 -6.10
CA GLY A 3 -5.84 -24.20 -6.53
C GLY A 3 -6.22 -24.00 -8.01
N LEU A 4 -5.58 -24.73 -8.91
CA LEU A 4 -6.04 -24.87 -10.29
C LEU A 4 -7.07 -26.02 -10.32
N VAL A 5 -8.34 -25.69 -10.59
CA VAL A 5 -9.38 -26.71 -10.81
C VAL A 5 -9.61 -26.83 -12.32
N VAL A 6 -9.24 -27.98 -12.89
CA VAL A 6 -9.44 -28.28 -14.32
C VAL A 6 -10.62 -29.21 -14.46
N PHE A 7 -11.68 -28.77 -15.16
CA PHE A 7 -12.80 -29.64 -15.57
C PHE A 7 -12.61 -30.03 -17.04
N LEU A 8 -12.50 -31.35 -17.30
CA LEU A 8 -12.43 -31.91 -18.65
C LEU A 8 -13.80 -32.33 -19.12
N THR A 9 -14.37 -31.69 -20.13
CA THR A 9 -15.52 -32.18 -20.89
C THR A 9 -15.10 -32.67 -22.29
N PRO A 10 -15.67 -33.76 -22.84
CA PRO A 10 -15.11 -34.47 -24.00
C PRO A 10 -15.23 -33.81 -25.37
N GLN A 11 -15.78 -32.60 -25.50
CA GLN A 11 -16.06 -32.02 -26.82
C GLN A 11 -15.49 -30.64 -27.15
N TYR A 12 -15.03 -29.86 -26.15
CA TYR A 12 -14.23 -28.63 -26.34
C TYR A 12 -13.37 -28.45 -25.11
N LEU A 13 -12.06 -28.50 -25.26
CA LEU A 13 -11.11 -28.13 -24.21
C LEU A 13 -11.14 -26.59 -23.99
N SER A 14 -12.21 -26.07 -23.46
CA SER A 14 -12.16 -24.74 -22.84
C SER A 14 -11.60 -24.92 -21.43
N VAL A 15 -10.33 -24.59 -21.25
CA VAL A 15 -9.75 -24.49 -19.90
C VAL A 15 -10.41 -23.28 -19.25
N PHE A 16 -11.40 -23.53 -18.39
CA PHE A 16 -11.93 -22.49 -17.52
C PHE A 16 -10.87 -22.21 -16.47
N ILE A 17 -10.16 -21.12 -16.63
CA ILE A 17 -9.23 -20.66 -15.61
C ILE A 17 -10.06 -19.88 -14.58
N PHE A 18 -10.40 -20.54 -13.49
CA PHE A 18 -10.90 -19.85 -12.30
C PHE A 18 -9.72 -19.42 -11.45
N MET A 19 -9.62 -18.11 -11.21
CA MET A 19 -8.53 -17.53 -10.43
C MET A 19 -9.06 -17.01 -9.10
N HIS A 20 -8.33 -17.30 -8.01
CA HIS A 20 -8.61 -16.77 -6.69
C HIS A 20 -7.33 -16.15 -6.11
N ILE A 21 -7.37 -14.86 -5.84
CA ILE A 21 -6.30 -14.07 -5.20
C ILE A 21 -6.78 -13.65 -3.83
N SER A 22 -5.86 -13.68 -2.86
CA SER A 22 -6.13 -13.25 -1.49
C SER A 22 -5.00 -12.36 -0.99
N THR A 23 -5.30 -11.12 -0.63
CA THR A 23 -4.34 -10.11 -0.19
C THR A 23 -4.65 -9.64 1.24
N PRO A 24 -3.65 -9.57 2.14
CA PRO A 24 -3.84 -9.08 3.49
C PRO A 24 -4.03 -7.56 3.52
N GLY A 25 -4.72 -7.06 4.55
CA GLY A 25 -4.55 -5.69 5.01
C GLY A 25 -3.22 -5.51 5.73
N ARG A 26 -2.95 -4.28 6.17
CA ARG A 26 -1.72 -3.95 6.90
C ARG A 26 -1.99 -3.02 8.08
N ILE A 27 -1.07 -3.01 9.03
CA ILE A 27 -0.88 -1.94 10.02
C ILE A 27 0.50 -1.32 9.83
N CYS A 28 0.63 -0.01 10.02
CA CYS A 28 1.94 0.61 10.17
C CYS A 28 2.46 0.32 11.57
N LEU A 29 3.70 -0.13 11.68
CA LEU A 29 4.37 -0.30 12.97
C LEU A 29 5.19 0.95 13.28
N PHE A 30 6.00 1.40 12.33
CA PHE A 30 6.90 2.55 12.50
C PHE A 30 7.02 3.35 11.22
N GLY A 31 7.12 4.67 11.34
CA GLY A 31 7.32 5.58 10.21
C GLY A 31 5.99 6.00 9.54
N GLU A 32 4.87 5.99 10.25
CA GLU A 32 3.61 6.53 9.74
C GLU A 32 3.84 7.95 9.21
N HIS A 33 3.32 8.25 8.03
CA HIS A 33 3.48 9.54 7.35
C HIS A 33 4.93 9.92 6.97
N GLN A 34 5.86 8.97 6.82
CA GLN A 34 7.26 9.24 6.50
C GLN A 34 7.70 8.80 5.09
N ASP A 35 7.04 7.82 4.48
CA ASP A 35 7.44 7.26 3.18
C ASP A 35 7.40 8.28 2.03
N TYR A 36 6.43 9.19 2.02
CA TYR A 36 6.37 10.28 1.04
C TYR A 36 7.36 11.44 1.32
N LEU A 37 8.05 11.41 2.45
CA LEU A 37 9.18 12.30 2.78
C LEU A 37 10.53 11.68 2.42
N GLY A 38 10.53 10.47 1.84
CA GLY A 38 11.74 9.72 1.53
C GLY A 38 12.38 9.03 2.73
N LEU A 39 11.68 8.96 3.86
CA LEU A 39 12.11 8.19 5.02
C LEU A 39 11.54 6.77 4.96
N PRO A 40 12.23 5.79 5.58
CA PRO A 40 11.77 4.41 5.59
C PRO A 40 10.53 4.23 6.46
N VAL A 41 9.81 3.12 6.21
CA VAL A 41 8.67 2.69 7.01
C VAL A 41 8.76 1.19 7.32
N ILE A 42 8.14 0.76 8.42
CA ILE A 42 7.95 -0.65 8.76
C ILE A 42 6.47 -0.91 8.94
N ALA A 43 5.94 -1.81 8.13
CA ALA A 43 4.54 -2.22 8.18
C ALA A 43 4.41 -3.73 8.36
N ALA A 44 3.32 -4.17 8.96
CA ALA A 44 3.00 -5.58 9.14
C ALA A 44 1.70 -5.94 8.45
N ALA A 45 1.72 -7.01 7.67
CA ALA A 45 0.50 -7.62 7.14
C ALA A 45 -0.32 -8.22 8.29
N ILE A 46 -1.64 -8.09 8.20
CA ILE A 46 -2.57 -8.62 9.19
C ILE A 46 -3.34 -9.83 8.64
N SER A 47 -4.04 -10.55 9.52
CA SER A 47 -4.83 -11.73 9.15
C SER A 47 -6.14 -11.42 8.40
N ARG A 48 -6.58 -10.16 8.41
CA ARG A 48 -7.75 -9.71 7.65
C ARG A 48 -7.38 -9.57 6.18
N ARG A 49 -8.27 -10.01 5.28
CA ARG A 49 -7.94 -10.13 3.85
C ARG A 49 -9.07 -9.64 2.95
N ILE A 50 -8.69 -9.24 1.74
CA ILE A 50 -9.57 -9.10 0.58
C ILE A 50 -9.32 -10.30 -0.32
N HIS A 51 -10.39 -10.78 -0.93
CA HIS A 51 -10.42 -11.87 -1.92
C HIS A 51 -10.96 -11.32 -3.23
N VAL A 52 -10.29 -11.65 -4.32
CA VAL A 52 -10.75 -11.42 -5.69
C VAL A 52 -10.75 -12.77 -6.37
N GLN A 53 -11.92 -13.21 -6.82
CA GLN A 53 -12.08 -14.49 -7.50
C GLN A 53 -12.95 -14.33 -8.74
N GLY A 54 -12.65 -15.09 -9.78
CA GLY A 54 -13.43 -14.99 -11.01
C GLY A 54 -12.87 -15.77 -12.16
N GLU A 55 -13.53 -15.62 -13.30
CA GLU A 55 -13.21 -16.32 -14.54
C GLU A 55 -13.34 -15.41 -15.77
N ALA A 56 -12.75 -15.86 -16.87
CA ALA A 56 -12.82 -15.15 -18.14
C ALA A 56 -14.20 -15.35 -18.79
N ARG A 57 -14.70 -14.28 -19.40
CA ARG A 57 -15.90 -14.27 -20.23
C ARG A 57 -15.57 -14.52 -21.71
N SER A 58 -16.58 -14.77 -22.52
CA SER A 58 -16.44 -14.82 -23.98
C SER A 58 -16.61 -13.48 -24.68
N ASP A 59 -17.07 -12.44 -23.94
CA ASP A 59 -17.22 -11.06 -24.41
C ASP A 59 -16.19 -10.13 -23.74
N GLN A 60 -16.26 -8.85 -24.02
CA GLN A 60 -15.36 -7.84 -23.43
C GLN A 60 -15.96 -7.12 -22.20
N LYS A 61 -16.99 -7.67 -21.59
CA LYS A 61 -17.62 -7.10 -20.43
C LYS A 61 -16.84 -7.46 -19.16
N ILE A 62 -16.54 -6.47 -18.33
CA ILE A 62 -16.11 -6.65 -16.94
C ILE A 62 -17.33 -6.50 -16.05
N HIS A 63 -17.59 -7.52 -15.25
CA HIS A 63 -18.62 -7.49 -14.23
C HIS A 63 -18.01 -7.85 -12.88
N ILE A 64 -18.15 -6.98 -11.90
CA ILE A 64 -17.56 -7.10 -10.57
C ILE A 64 -18.67 -7.03 -9.54
N ASN A 65 -18.90 -8.11 -8.82
CA ASN A 65 -19.84 -8.19 -7.70
C ASN A 65 -19.09 -7.96 -6.38
N MET A 66 -19.57 -7.07 -5.53
CA MET A 66 -19.01 -6.71 -4.22
C MET A 66 -20.07 -6.90 -3.13
N PRO A 67 -20.37 -8.15 -2.72
CA PRO A 67 -21.50 -8.47 -1.83
C PRO A 67 -21.38 -7.80 -0.45
N ASP A 68 -20.18 -7.62 0.09
CA ASP A 68 -19.96 -7.03 1.42
C ASP A 68 -20.45 -5.58 1.51
N ILE A 69 -20.46 -4.87 0.40
CA ILE A 69 -20.92 -3.48 0.30
C ILE A 69 -22.18 -3.34 -0.54
N GLN A 70 -22.82 -4.46 -0.91
CA GLN A 70 -24.03 -4.52 -1.73
C GLN A 70 -23.92 -3.67 -3.01
N SER A 71 -22.79 -3.79 -3.71
CA SER A 71 -22.48 -3.01 -4.90
C SER A 71 -22.00 -3.89 -6.04
N GLU A 72 -22.28 -3.44 -7.25
CA GLU A 72 -21.80 -4.05 -8.48
C GLU A 72 -21.19 -2.98 -9.39
N GLU A 73 -20.20 -3.38 -10.17
CA GLU A 73 -19.62 -2.52 -11.21
C GLU A 73 -19.58 -3.27 -12.54
N THR A 74 -19.95 -2.57 -13.60
CA THR A 74 -19.92 -3.11 -14.94
C THR A 74 -19.38 -2.09 -15.93
N PHE A 75 -18.43 -2.52 -16.77
CA PHE A 75 -17.92 -1.73 -17.89
C PHE A 75 -17.38 -2.65 -19.00
N PHE A 76 -17.09 -2.08 -20.18
CA PHE A 76 -16.50 -2.82 -21.30
C PHE A 76 -15.02 -2.48 -21.46
N LEU A 77 -14.22 -3.44 -21.93
CA LEU A 77 -12.80 -3.27 -22.24
C LEU A 77 -12.62 -2.44 -23.52
N GLU A 78 -12.86 -1.15 -23.43
CA GLU A 78 -12.53 -0.21 -24.49
C GLU A 78 -10.99 -0.03 -24.62
N PRO A 79 -10.46 0.36 -25.79
CA PRO A 79 -9.02 0.57 -25.96
C PRO A 79 -8.43 1.59 -24.96
N ASP A 80 -9.18 2.64 -24.61
CA ASP A 80 -8.82 3.65 -23.63
C ASP A 80 -9.97 3.78 -22.60
N LEU A 81 -9.75 3.17 -21.44
CA LEU A 81 -10.74 3.20 -20.36
C LEU A 81 -10.76 4.58 -19.71
N LYS A 82 -11.82 5.33 -19.94
CA LYS A 82 -12.04 6.63 -19.30
C LYS A 82 -12.46 6.46 -17.84
N TYR A 83 -11.87 7.24 -16.95
CA TYR A 83 -12.29 7.29 -15.55
C TYR A 83 -13.62 8.05 -15.43
N THR A 84 -14.58 7.44 -14.77
CA THR A 84 -15.93 7.98 -14.59
C THR A 84 -16.18 8.51 -13.18
N ARG A 85 -15.23 8.25 -12.27
CA ARG A 85 -15.25 8.70 -10.88
C ARG A 85 -13.84 8.94 -10.36
N ALA A 86 -13.72 9.65 -9.26
CA ALA A 86 -12.49 9.71 -8.49
C ALA A 86 -12.11 8.29 -8.02
N ARG A 87 -10.83 7.96 -8.07
CA ARG A 87 -10.30 6.66 -7.63
C ARG A 87 -10.95 5.46 -8.34
N ASP A 88 -11.09 5.56 -9.66
CA ASP A 88 -11.62 4.49 -10.52
C ASP A 88 -10.59 3.34 -10.66
N TYR A 89 -10.33 2.66 -9.53
CA TYR A 89 -9.22 1.71 -9.36
C TYR A 89 -9.30 0.50 -10.28
N PHE A 90 -10.51 0.02 -10.59
CA PHE A 90 -10.66 -1.12 -11.48
C PHE A 90 -10.17 -0.80 -12.90
N LYS A 91 -10.47 0.41 -13.39
CA LYS A 91 -10.03 0.85 -14.71
C LYS A 91 -8.58 1.32 -14.72
N SER A 92 -8.13 2.02 -13.67
CA SER A 92 -6.74 2.48 -13.60
C SER A 92 -5.74 1.32 -13.62
N ALA A 93 -6.03 0.23 -12.92
CA ALA A 93 -5.22 -0.98 -12.93
C ALA A 93 -5.07 -1.56 -14.35
N ILE A 94 -6.18 -1.66 -15.10
CA ILE A 94 -6.14 -2.16 -16.49
C ILE A 94 -5.32 -1.21 -17.38
N ASN A 95 -5.52 0.11 -17.27
CA ASN A 95 -4.78 1.09 -18.05
C ASN A 95 -3.27 1.06 -17.74
N VAL A 96 -2.91 0.94 -16.46
CA VAL A 96 -1.49 0.81 -16.04
C VAL A 96 -0.86 -0.44 -16.62
N LEU A 97 -1.52 -1.59 -16.50
CA LEU A 97 -1.01 -2.85 -17.03
C LEU A 97 -0.92 -2.85 -18.57
N ARG A 98 -1.90 -2.26 -19.27
CA ARG A 98 -1.86 -2.11 -20.72
C ARG A 98 -0.66 -1.27 -21.18
N ARG A 99 -0.32 -0.20 -20.49
CA ARG A 99 0.87 0.63 -20.80
C ARG A 99 2.18 -0.15 -20.62
N ASP A 100 2.17 -1.20 -19.81
CA ASP A 100 3.32 -2.10 -19.61
C ASP A 100 3.25 -3.39 -20.48
N GLY A 101 2.34 -3.42 -21.46
CA GLY A 101 2.29 -4.48 -22.47
C GLY A 101 1.37 -5.66 -22.17
N TYR A 102 0.53 -5.58 -21.14
CA TYR A 102 -0.50 -6.60 -20.93
C TYR A 102 -1.68 -6.40 -21.89
N VAL A 103 -2.16 -7.48 -22.48
CA VAL A 103 -3.31 -7.49 -23.39
C VAL A 103 -4.49 -8.18 -22.73
N PHE A 104 -5.66 -7.57 -22.83
CA PHE A 104 -6.94 -8.11 -22.38
C PHE A 104 -7.91 -8.13 -23.58
N ASP A 105 -8.16 -9.30 -24.15
CA ASP A 105 -9.05 -9.51 -25.31
C ASP A 105 -10.46 -9.96 -24.91
N ARG A 106 -10.64 -10.31 -23.63
CA ARG A 106 -11.92 -10.77 -23.07
C ARG A 106 -12.16 -10.16 -21.69
N GLY A 107 -13.43 -10.07 -21.32
CA GLY A 107 -13.86 -9.59 -20.03
C GLY A 107 -13.80 -10.67 -18.94
N PHE A 108 -14.28 -10.32 -17.75
CA PHE A 108 -14.25 -11.16 -16.57
C PHE A 108 -15.54 -11.05 -15.77
N ASP A 109 -16.01 -12.17 -15.21
CA ASP A 109 -16.95 -12.20 -14.10
C ASP A 109 -16.16 -12.37 -12.81
N VAL A 110 -16.27 -11.42 -11.90
CA VAL A 110 -15.42 -11.33 -10.70
C VAL A 110 -16.28 -11.08 -9.48
N GLU A 111 -15.97 -11.76 -8.38
CA GLU A 111 -16.47 -11.44 -7.06
C GLU A 111 -15.33 -10.91 -6.19
N VAL A 112 -15.61 -9.83 -5.47
CA VAL A 112 -14.70 -9.20 -4.49
C VAL A 112 -15.36 -9.21 -3.14
N HIS A 113 -14.73 -9.85 -2.16
CA HIS A 113 -15.22 -9.89 -0.77
C HIS A 113 -14.04 -9.89 0.22
N GLY A 114 -14.30 -9.58 1.48
CA GLY A 114 -13.25 -9.60 2.49
C GLY A 114 -13.70 -9.20 3.88
N ASN A 115 -12.74 -9.11 4.78
CA ASN A 115 -12.99 -8.76 6.18
C ASN A 115 -12.03 -7.70 6.72
N ILE A 116 -11.36 -6.96 5.84
CA ILE A 116 -10.60 -5.78 6.22
C ILE A 116 -11.60 -4.65 6.48
N PRO A 117 -11.62 -4.02 7.66
CA PRO A 117 -12.53 -2.92 7.93
C PRO A 117 -12.30 -1.75 6.95
N ILE A 118 -13.37 -1.25 6.36
CA ILE A 118 -13.32 -0.14 5.39
C ILE A 118 -13.10 1.19 6.14
N ASN A 119 -12.25 2.07 5.59
CA ASN A 119 -11.90 3.38 6.16
C ASN A 119 -11.31 3.34 7.59
N SER A 120 -10.71 2.23 7.98
CA SER A 120 -10.12 2.02 9.32
C SER A 120 -8.60 2.23 9.38
N GLY A 121 -7.98 2.72 8.30
CA GLY A 121 -6.52 2.87 8.23
C GLY A 121 -5.75 1.56 8.07
N THR A 122 -6.43 0.46 7.68
CA THR A 122 -5.82 -0.87 7.49
C THR A 122 -5.64 -1.26 6.03
N SER A 123 -5.65 -0.28 5.11
CA SER A 123 -5.39 -0.40 3.66
C SER A 123 -6.33 -1.35 2.92
N SER A 124 -7.63 -1.23 3.15
CA SER A 124 -8.61 -2.03 2.40
C SER A 124 -8.60 -1.70 0.90
N SER A 125 -8.43 -0.44 0.50
CA SER A 125 -8.34 -0.01 -0.90
C SER A 125 -7.11 -0.58 -1.61
N SER A 126 -5.94 -0.45 -0.99
CA SER A 126 -4.70 -0.98 -1.57
C SER A 126 -4.69 -2.51 -1.63
N ALA A 127 -5.25 -3.20 -0.61
CA ALA A 127 -5.42 -4.64 -0.64
C ALA A 127 -6.35 -5.09 -1.77
N LEU A 128 -7.45 -4.36 -2.02
CA LEU A 128 -8.32 -4.59 -3.17
C LEU A 128 -7.55 -4.42 -4.47
N LEU A 129 -6.86 -3.30 -4.64
CA LEU A 129 -6.16 -2.98 -5.87
C LEU A 129 -5.01 -3.96 -6.15
N VAL A 130 -4.24 -4.34 -5.13
CA VAL A 130 -3.18 -5.37 -5.23
C VAL A 130 -3.79 -6.71 -5.64
N SER A 131 -4.91 -7.13 -5.03
CA SER A 131 -5.62 -8.36 -5.42
C SER A 131 -6.08 -8.29 -6.88
N TRP A 132 -6.66 -7.18 -7.30
CA TRP A 132 -7.17 -6.96 -8.64
C TRP A 132 -6.05 -6.98 -9.69
N ILE A 133 -4.95 -6.26 -9.46
CA ILE A 133 -3.78 -6.26 -10.33
C ILE A 133 -3.21 -7.67 -10.45
N HIS A 134 -3.06 -8.38 -9.33
CA HIS A 134 -2.56 -9.75 -9.34
C HIS A 134 -3.48 -10.68 -10.13
N PHE A 135 -4.80 -10.57 -9.96
CA PHE A 135 -5.79 -11.27 -10.78
C PHE A 135 -5.60 -10.96 -12.27
N LEU A 136 -5.53 -9.68 -12.63
CA LEU A 136 -5.36 -9.25 -14.02
C LEU A 136 -4.07 -9.76 -14.65
N THR A 137 -2.94 -9.78 -13.93
CA THR A 137 -1.67 -10.29 -14.46
C THR A 137 -1.72 -11.79 -14.79
N HIS A 138 -2.58 -12.55 -14.12
CA HIS A 138 -2.84 -13.95 -14.45
C HIS A 138 -3.81 -14.12 -15.62
N MET A 139 -4.82 -13.25 -15.71
CA MET A 139 -5.93 -13.37 -16.67
C MET A 139 -5.65 -12.66 -18.00
N ALA A 140 -4.57 -11.89 -18.12
CA ALA A 140 -4.17 -11.27 -19.39
C ALA A 140 -3.90 -12.33 -20.47
N THR A 141 -4.33 -12.04 -21.69
CA THR A 141 -4.17 -12.92 -22.86
C THR A 141 -2.73 -12.95 -23.34
N GLU A 142 -2.09 -11.75 -23.35
CA GLU A 142 -0.66 -11.61 -23.61
C GLU A 142 -0.03 -10.89 -22.41
N LYS A 143 1.20 -11.30 -22.09
CA LYS A 143 1.94 -10.81 -20.92
C LYS A 143 3.36 -10.45 -21.36
N PRO A 144 3.94 -9.35 -20.83
CA PRO A 144 5.32 -8.98 -21.13
C PRO A 144 6.34 -10.00 -20.58
N LYS A 145 5.91 -10.84 -19.60
CA LYS A 145 6.71 -11.88 -18.95
C LYS A 145 5.81 -12.96 -18.32
N ASP A 146 6.36 -14.15 -18.16
CA ASP A 146 5.61 -15.30 -17.63
C ASP A 146 5.28 -15.20 -16.14
N THR A 147 6.14 -14.52 -15.37
CA THR A 147 5.99 -14.39 -13.92
C THR A 147 6.09 -12.94 -13.49
N VAL A 148 5.22 -12.54 -12.55
CA VAL A 148 5.21 -11.22 -11.93
C VAL A 148 5.51 -11.39 -10.45
N THR A 149 6.51 -10.67 -9.94
CA THR A 149 6.87 -10.71 -8.53
C THR A 149 5.92 -9.87 -7.69
N GLN A 150 5.81 -10.17 -6.39
CA GLN A 150 4.99 -9.37 -5.48
C GLN A 150 5.46 -7.91 -5.40
N PHE A 151 6.77 -7.68 -5.57
CA PHE A 151 7.33 -6.33 -5.65
C PHE A 151 6.80 -5.56 -6.87
N GLU A 152 6.70 -6.21 -8.01
CA GLU A 152 6.14 -5.60 -9.23
C GLU A 152 4.64 -5.35 -9.12
N ILE A 153 3.91 -6.27 -8.48
CA ILE A 153 2.50 -6.05 -8.15
C ILE A 153 2.35 -4.78 -7.29
N GLY A 154 3.20 -4.63 -6.27
CA GLY A 154 3.22 -3.41 -5.45
C GLY A 154 3.50 -2.14 -6.27
N ARG A 155 4.46 -2.19 -7.21
CA ARG A 155 4.75 -1.06 -8.13
C ARG A 155 3.56 -0.71 -9.02
N TYR A 156 2.89 -1.70 -9.59
CA TYR A 156 1.67 -1.46 -10.38
C TYR A 156 0.55 -0.87 -9.53
N ALA A 157 0.42 -1.32 -8.28
CA ALA A 157 -0.58 -0.78 -7.37
C ALA A 157 -0.29 0.69 -7.02
N VAL A 158 0.96 1.06 -6.73
CA VAL A 158 1.35 2.47 -6.55
C VAL A 158 1.03 3.29 -7.80
N ALA A 159 1.35 2.78 -8.99
CA ALA A 159 1.05 3.48 -10.23
C ALA A 159 -0.46 3.71 -10.41
N ALA A 160 -1.29 2.70 -10.13
CA ALA A 160 -2.73 2.75 -10.35
C ALA A 160 -3.51 3.49 -9.24
N GLU A 161 -3.01 3.53 -8.00
CA GLU A 161 -3.68 4.19 -6.87
C GLU A 161 -3.19 5.62 -6.65
N VAL A 162 -1.87 5.82 -6.68
CA VAL A 162 -1.25 7.09 -6.28
C VAL A 162 -0.92 7.96 -7.49
N LEU A 163 -0.13 7.42 -8.44
CA LEU A 163 0.39 8.23 -9.54
C LEU A 163 -0.69 8.60 -10.55
N GLU A 164 -1.58 7.68 -10.88
CA GLU A 164 -2.65 7.88 -11.87
C GLU A 164 -3.63 9.00 -11.48
N PHE A 165 -3.84 9.18 -10.18
CA PHE A 165 -4.77 10.20 -9.64
C PHE A 165 -4.06 11.39 -9.00
N GLY A 166 -2.72 11.43 -9.01
CA GLY A 166 -1.93 12.51 -8.41
C GLY A 166 -2.18 12.65 -6.89
N GLU A 167 -2.41 11.52 -6.21
CA GLU A 167 -2.69 11.56 -4.77
C GLU A 167 -1.43 11.87 -3.94
N PRO A 168 -1.57 12.49 -2.77
CA PRO A 168 -0.43 12.85 -1.91
C PRO A 168 0.16 11.65 -1.15
N GLY A 169 -0.36 10.44 -1.35
CA GLY A 169 0.06 9.23 -0.65
C GLY A 169 1.50 8.79 -0.94
N GLY A 170 2.02 7.91 -0.09
CA GLY A 170 3.29 7.21 -0.28
C GLY A 170 3.12 5.85 -0.96
N MET A 171 3.99 4.90 -0.62
CA MET A 171 4.04 3.57 -1.24
C MET A 171 3.81 2.43 -0.22
N MET A 172 3.76 2.74 1.08
CA MET A 172 3.71 1.76 2.16
C MET A 172 2.55 0.78 2.00
N ASP A 173 1.36 1.28 1.69
CA ASP A 173 0.13 0.50 1.65
C ASP A 173 0.19 -0.58 0.57
N GLN A 174 0.58 -0.21 -0.64
CA GLN A 174 0.64 -1.10 -1.79
C GLN A 174 1.73 -2.15 -1.63
N PHE A 175 2.94 -1.75 -1.21
CA PHE A 175 4.03 -2.69 -1.02
C PHE A 175 3.79 -3.64 0.15
N SER A 176 3.25 -3.17 1.28
CA SER A 176 3.01 -4.02 2.45
C SER A 176 1.91 -5.05 2.22
N THR A 177 0.83 -4.66 1.53
CA THR A 177 -0.25 -5.58 1.17
C THR A 177 0.17 -6.58 0.08
N ALA A 178 1.06 -6.18 -0.84
CA ALA A 178 1.59 -7.07 -1.88
C ALA A 178 2.60 -8.07 -1.33
N LEU A 179 3.58 -7.63 -0.53
CA LEU A 179 4.67 -8.47 -0.03
C LEU A 179 4.26 -9.31 1.18
N GLY A 180 3.34 -8.81 2.01
CA GLY A 180 2.95 -9.48 3.25
C GLY A 180 4.08 -9.47 4.31
N ASN A 181 3.91 -10.29 5.37
CA ASN A 181 4.85 -10.37 6.50
C ASN A 181 5.08 -9.02 7.19
N ILE A 182 6.23 -8.85 7.85
CA ILE A 182 6.73 -7.55 8.29
C ILE A 182 7.65 -7.03 7.20
N MET A 183 7.35 -5.86 6.68
CA MET A 183 8.05 -5.24 5.57
C MET A 183 8.72 -3.95 6.03
N TYR A 184 10.00 -3.81 5.68
CA TYR A 184 10.73 -2.54 5.69
C TYR A 184 10.77 -2.00 4.26
N LEU A 185 10.45 -0.74 4.07
CA LEU A 185 10.44 -0.09 2.77
C LEU A 185 11.23 1.22 2.83
N GLU A 186 12.14 1.39 1.90
CA GLU A 186 12.73 2.68 1.50
C GLU A 186 12.12 3.10 0.16
N SER A 187 11.67 4.34 0.05
CA SER A 187 11.01 4.85 -1.17
C SER A 187 12.00 5.55 -2.12
N LEU A 188 13.12 6.05 -1.63
CA LEU A 188 14.13 6.81 -2.39
C LEU A 188 15.53 6.19 -2.25
N PRO A 189 16.42 6.32 -3.28
CA PRO A 189 16.19 6.94 -4.60
C PRO A 189 15.31 6.09 -5.52
N ALA A 190 15.14 4.81 -5.21
CA ALA A 190 14.25 3.87 -5.87
C ALA A 190 13.62 2.97 -4.80
N PRO A 191 12.38 2.51 -4.95
CA PRO A 191 11.75 1.64 -3.99
C PRO A 191 12.59 0.39 -3.72
N MET A 192 12.88 0.13 -2.44
CA MET A 192 13.54 -1.08 -1.96
C MET A 192 12.74 -1.62 -0.78
N ALA A 193 12.32 -2.87 -0.84
CA ALA A 193 11.57 -3.51 0.22
C ALA A 193 12.26 -4.78 0.70
N LEU A 194 12.35 -4.92 2.03
CA LEU A 194 12.86 -6.12 2.70
C LEU A 194 11.72 -6.74 3.50
N SER A 195 11.60 -8.05 3.44
CA SER A 195 10.62 -8.80 4.26
C SER A 195 11.35 -9.51 5.38
N TYR A 196 10.89 -9.30 6.61
CA TYR A 196 11.43 -9.96 7.80
C TYR A 196 10.53 -11.13 8.19
N PRO A 197 11.07 -12.38 8.26
CA PRO A 197 10.30 -13.55 8.68
C PRO A 197 10.16 -13.63 10.20
N VAL A 198 9.85 -12.50 10.83
CA VAL A 198 9.70 -12.36 12.27
C VAL A 198 8.25 -12.59 12.66
N LYS A 199 8.03 -13.22 13.81
CA LYS A 199 6.70 -13.38 14.39
C LYS A 199 6.57 -12.44 15.60
N LEU A 200 5.79 -11.40 15.44
CA LEU A 200 5.28 -10.61 16.55
C LEU A 200 4.04 -11.30 17.15
N GLY A 201 3.65 -10.90 18.36
CA GLY A 201 2.45 -11.39 19.01
C GLY A 201 1.15 -11.00 18.26
N LYS A 202 0.03 -11.06 18.96
CA LYS A 202 -1.27 -10.64 18.44
C LYS A 202 -1.41 -9.12 18.56
N PHE A 203 -1.90 -8.47 17.52
CA PHE A 203 -2.32 -7.08 17.56
C PHE A 203 -3.83 -7.01 17.81
N VAL A 204 -4.25 -6.06 18.64
CA VAL A 204 -5.65 -5.73 18.86
C VAL A 204 -5.93 -4.40 18.17
N LEU A 205 -6.85 -4.40 17.22
CA LEU A 205 -7.32 -3.19 16.56
C LEU A 205 -8.62 -2.75 17.24
N GLY A 206 -8.61 -1.55 17.83
CA GLY A 206 -9.81 -0.90 18.31
C GLY A 206 -10.48 -0.12 17.18
N ASP A 207 -11.79 -0.26 17.03
CA ASP A 207 -12.58 0.55 16.12
C ASP A 207 -13.06 1.80 16.86
N SER A 208 -12.60 2.98 16.41
CA SER A 208 -13.04 4.26 16.99
C SER A 208 -14.44 4.66 16.56
N LEU A 209 -15.03 3.98 15.59
CA LEU A 209 -16.29 4.33 14.93
C LEU A 209 -16.29 5.70 14.24
N GLU A 210 -15.13 6.32 14.12
CA GLU A 210 -14.94 7.61 13.43
C GLU A 210 -14.25 7.40 12.07
N PRO A 211 -14.79 7.94 10.98
CA PRO A 211 -14.18 7.82 9.67
C PRO A 211 -12.88 8.62 9.60
N LYS A 212 -11.80 8.01 9.09
CA LYS A 212 -10.53 8.71 8.89
C LYS A 212 -10.60 9.65 7.70
N ASP A 213 -10.33 10.95 7.89
CA ASP A 213 -10.04 11.89 6.80
C ASP A 213 -8.59 11.70 6.31
N THR A 214 -8.39 10.63 5.57
CA THR A 214 -7.04 10.25 5.10
C THR A 214 -6.40 11.32 4.23
N LEU A 215 -7.15 11.93 3.30
CA LEU A 215 -6.59 12.92 2.37
C LEU A 215 -6.25 14.24 3.05
N GLY A 216 -7.09 14.72 3.96
CA GLY A 216 -6.84 15.95 4.72
C GLY A 216 -5.60 15.82 5.58
N ILE A 217 -5.50 14.73 6.34
CA ILE A 217 -4.34 14.44 7.21
C ILE A 217 -3.06 14.33 6.39
N LEU A 218 -3.06 13.53 5.31
CA LEU A 218 -1.89 13.35 4.44
C LEU A 218 -1.40 14.69 3.86
N LYS A 219 -2.32 15.53 3.39
CA LYS A 219 -1.95 16.85 2.85
C LYS A 219 -1.33 17.72 3.92
N HIS A 220 -1.94 17.80 5.10
CA HIS A 220 -1.47 18.63 6.20
C HIS A 220 -0.04 18.22 6.64
N VAL A 221 0.18 16.93 6.93
CA VAL A 221 1.47 16.43 7.40
C VAL A 221 2.53 16.52 6.30
N LYS A 222 2.23 16.07 5.07
CA LYS A 222 3.19 16.09 3.95
C LYS A 222 3.66 17.49 3.62
N PHE A 223 2.72 18.37 3.32
CA PHE A 223 3.09 19.73 2.89
C PHE A 223 3.66 20.54 4.05
N GLY A 224 3.16 20.36 5.29
CA GLY A 224 3.73 20.96 6.47
C GLY A 224 5.21 20.59 6.66
N MET A 225 5.56 19.31 6.50
CA MET A 225 6.95 18.87 6.57
C MET A 225 7.81 19.36 5.40
N LEU A 226 7.29 19.38 4.18
CA LEU A 226 8.02 19.93 3.03
C LEU A 226 8.34 21.41 3.22
N ASP A 227 7.38 22.20 3.72
CA ASP A 227 7.62 23.62 4.05
C ASP A 227 8.69 23.78 5.13
N ILE A 228 8.68 22.95 6.17
CA ILE A 228 9.71 22.94 7.21
C ILE A 228 11.08 22.63 6.60
N ILE A 229 11.19 21.59 5.79
CA ILE A 229 12.44 21.21 5.12
C ILE A 229 12.98 22.38 4.28
N ASP A 230 12.12 23.06 3.54
CA ASP A 230 12.50 24.22 2.74
C ASP A 230 13.01 25.41 3.61
N ILE A 231 12.36 25.67 4.75
CA ILE A 231 12.82 26.69 5.70
C ILE A 231 14.20 26.31 6.23
N LEU A 232 14.39 25.07 6.65
CA LEU A 232 15.63 24.61 7.26
C LEU A 232 16.79 24.56 6.24
N LYS A 233 16.55 24.12 5.01
CA LYS A 233 17.56 24.12 3.92
C LYS A 233 18.01 25.52 3.52
N LYS A 234 17.16 26.54 3.66
CA LYS A 234 17.57 27.95 3.46
C LYS A 234 18.52 28.43 4.54
N LYS A 235 18.43 27.89 5.75
CA LYS A 235 19.29 28.23 6.89
C LYS A 235 20.56 27.39 6.93
N ASP A 236 20.40 26.10 6.66
CA ASP A 236 21.46 25.11 6.62
C ASP A 236 21.30 24.26 5.36
N PRO A 237 22.02 24.58 4.27
CA PRO A 237 21.94 23.82 3.02
C PRO A 237 22.33 22.35 3.16
N SER A 238 23.01 21.97 4.25
CA SER A 238 23.36 20.57 4.54
C SER A 238 22.26 19.80 5.29
N PHE A 239 21.14 20.46 5.64
CA PHE A 239 20.05 19.81 6.34
C PHE A 239 19.44 18.68 5.49
N GLU A 240 19.46 17.47 6.04
CA GLU A 240 18.80 16.30 5.47
C GLU A 240 18.01 15.60 6.57
N LEU A 241 16.68 15.55 6.43
CA LEU A 241 15.78 14.96 7.44
C LEU A 241 16.18 13.52 7.81
N SER A 242 16.69 12.77 6.84
CA SER A 242 17.13 11.38 7.05
C SER A 242 18.34 11.24 7.98
N THR A 243 19.22 12.22 8.07
CA THR A 243 20.49 12.13 8.81
C THR A 243 20.64 13.15 9.93
N PHE A 244 19.80 14.17 9.95
CA PHE A 244 19.90 15.26 10.92
C PHE A 244 19.75 14.76 12.37
N PRO A 245 20.69 15.08 13.29
CA PRO A 245 20.60 14.65 14.69
C PRO A 245 19.38 15.30 15.40
N ALA A 246 18.50 14.50 15.97
CA ALA A 246 17.29 15.00 16.63
C ALA A 246 17.59 15.99 17.77
N GLN A 247 18.72 15.78 18.47
CA GLN A 247 19.19 16.64 19.57
C GLN A 247 19.55 18.05 19.12
N GLU A 248 19.88 18.24 17.84
CA GLU A 248 20.22 19.53 17.27
C GLU A 248 19.00 20.33 16.78
N ALA A 249 17.79 19.76 16.82
CA ALA A 249 16.57 20.44 16.36
C ALA A 249 16.31 21.76 17.08
N GLU A 250 16.73 21.89 18.34
CA GLU A 250 16.57 23.10 19.16
C GLU A 250 17.18 24.35 18.51
N ARG A 251 18.25 24.21 17.73
CA ARG A 251 18.89 25.34 17.03
C ARG A 251 17.97 26.04 16.01
N PHE A 252 16.90 25.34 15.57
CA PHE A 252 15.92 25.89 14.63
C PHE A 252 14.62 26.35 15.31
N ARG A 253 14.55 26.30 16.65
CA ARG A 253 13.35 26.64 17.40
C ARG A 253 12.78 28.02 17.10
N SER A 254 13.68 29.02 16.87
CA SER A 254 13.29 30.39 16.54
C SER A 254 12.90 30.61 15.08
N ASP A 255 13.22 29.69 14.19
CA ASP A 255 12.92 29.77 12.75
C ASP A 255 11.56 29.14 12.38
N LEU A 256 10.97 28.40 13.30
CA LEU A 256 9.74 27.63 13.12
C LEU A 256 8.63 28.11 14.07
N THR A 257 7.38 27.99 13.63
CA THR A 257 6.25 28.13 14.56
C THR A 257 6.25 26.98 15.59
N ALA A 258 5.48 27.11 16.65
CA ALA A 258 5.38 26.05 17.67
C ALA A 258 4.85 24.73 17.06
N GLU A 259 3.90 24.81 16.15
CA GLU A 259 3.33 23.66 15.44
C GLU A 259 4.36 23.01 14.49
N GLN A 260 5.04 23.81 13.68
CA GLN A 260 6.11 23.31 12.79
C GLN A 260 7.24 22.64 13.56
N TYR A 261 7.63 23.22 14.70
CA TYR A 261 8.68 22.65 15.53
C TYR A 261 8.24 21.30 16.14
N LYS A 262 6.98 21.20 16.61
CA LYS A 262 6.40 19.94 17.09
C LYS A 262 6.38 18.88 15.99
N LEU A 263 5.96 19.25 14.78
CA LEU A 263 5.93 18.34 13.63
C LEU A 263 7.34 17.84 13.24
N LEU A 264 8.34 18.72 13.25
CA LEU A 264 9.74 18.36 13.03
C LEU A 264 10.24 17.37 14.10
N GLN A 265 10.00 17.67 15.38
CA GLN A 265 10.41 16.79 16.49
C GLN A 265 9.77 15.41 16.38
N GLY A 266 8.45 15.32 16.08
CA GLY A 266 7.75 14.07 15.87
C GLY A 266 8.39 13.24 14.75
N ASN A 267 8.63 13.85 13.59
CA ASN A 267 9.25 13.14 12.47
C ASN A 267 10.68 12.66 12.75
N LEU A 268 11.49 13.44 13.46
CA LEU A 268 12.83 13.02 13.87
C LEU A 268 12.79 11.88 14.89
N SER A 269 11.86 11.93 15.86
CA SER A 269 11.62 10.87 16.83
C SER A 269 11.22 9.57 16.15
N ASP A 270 10.23 9.61 15.27
CA ASP A 270 9.71 8.45 14.57
C ASP A 270 10.75 7.80 13.67
N ARG A 271 11.57 8.60 12.97
CA ARG A 271 12.73 8.11 12.22
C ARG A 271 13.72 7.34 13.10
N ASP A 272 14.04 7.86 14.29
CA ASP A 272 15.04 7.25 15.16
C ASP A 272 14.50 5.98 15.85
N ILE A 273 13.21 5.98 16.24
CA ILE A 273 12.49 4.80 16.74
C ILE A 273 12.47 3.68 15.69
N LEU A 274 12.18 4.02 14.43
CA LEU A 274 12.19 3.07 13.34
C LEU A 274 13.56 2.41 13.16
N ARG A 275 14.65 3.17 13.27
CA ARG A 275 16.03 2.63 13.19
C ARG A 275 16.31 1.62 14.29
N GLU A 276 15.87 1.88 15.52
CA GLU A 276 15.99 0.94 16.62
C GLU A 276 15.21 -0.34 16.35
N ALA A 277 13.94 -0.23 15.94
CA ALA A 277 13.10 -1.36 15.60
C ALA A 277 13.68 -2.18 14.43
N LYS A 278 14.19 -1.52 13.38
CA LYS A 278 14.86 -2.18 12.24
C LYS A 278 16.01 -3.05 12.72
N GLY A 279 16.87 -2.54 13.61
CA GLY A 279 18.00 -3.30 14.17
C GLY A 279 17.56 -4.60 14.86
N MET A 280 16.44 -4.58 15.59
CA MET A 280 15.87 -5.79 16.20
C MET A 280 15.37 -6.79 15.17
N PHE A 281 14.73 -6.32 14.09
CA PHE A 281 14.24 -7.20 13.02
C PHE A 281 15.38 -7.79 12.19
N GLU A 282 16.42 -7.05 11.88
CA GLU A 282 17.58 -7.50 11.13
C GLU A 282 18.38 -8.57 11.87
N THR A 283 18.52 -8.41 13.18
CA THR A 283 19.26 -9.36 14.02
C THR A 283 18.39 -10.53 14.49
N ASN A 284 17.09 -10.50 14.22
CA ASN A 284 16.10 -11.44 14.73
C ASN A 284 16.12 -11.55 16.28
N GLN A 285 16.53 -10.47 16.95
CA GLN A 285 16.53 -10.36 18.40
C GLN A 285 15.33 -9.51 18.84
N ILE A 286 14.16 -10.15 18.81
CA ILE A 286 12.90 -9.46 19.08
C ILE A 286 12.65 -9.38 20.58
N ASP A 287 12.63 -8.16 21.10
CA ASP A 287 12.10 -7.82 22.41
C ASP A 287 10.68 -7.24 22.24
N ASN A 288 9.67 -8.08 22.49
CA ASN A 288 8.27 -7.68 22.35
C ASN A 288 7.86 -6.55 23.31
N GLN A 289 8.47 -6.49 24.50
CA GLN A 289 8.21 -5.39 25.44
C GLN A 289 8.76 -4.08 24.85
N ARG A 290 10.02 -4.12 24.38
CA ARG A 290 10.64 -2.93 23.77
C ARG A 290 9.90 -2.46 22.52
N ILE A 291 9.45 -3.38 21.67
CA ILE A 291 8.61 -3.05 20.50
C ILE A 291 7.33 -2.33 20.96
N GLY A 292 6.66 -2.82 22.01
CA GLY A 292 5.47 -2.17 22.57
C GLY A 292 5.75 -0.76 23.13
N GLU A 293 6.88 -0.57 23.81
CA GLU A 293 7.32 0.76 24.27
C GLU A 293 7.57 1.72 23.10
N LEU A 294 8.25 1.25 22.06
CA LEU A 294 8.51 2.05 20.86
C LEU A 294 7.21 2.42 20.11
N LEU A 295 6.24 1.52 20.03
CA LEU A 295 4.93 1.81 19.46
C LEU A 295 4.18 2.89 20.24
N ASN A 296 4.27 2.89 21.58
CA ASN A 296 3.69 3.96 22.41
C ASN A 296 4.36 5.30 22.16
N ILE A 297 5.70 5.34 22.11
CA ILE A 297 6.45 6.58 21.81
C ILE A 297 6.10 7.09 20.39
N HIS A 298 5.98 6.18 19.41
CA HIS A 298 5.57 6.53 18.06
C HIS A 298 4.16 7.16 18.05
N GLN A 299 3.21 6.60 18.79
CA GLN A 299 1.86 7.16 18.92
C GLN A 299 1.85 8.56 19.55
N ASP A 300 2.72 8.82 20.53
CA ASP A 300 2.83 10.12 21.19
C ASP A 300 3.45 11.20 20.27
N SER A 301 4.16 10.77 19.21
CA SER A 301 4.80 11.64 18.21
C SER A 301 3.86 12.03 17.04
N LEU A 302 2.80 11.26 16.81
CA LEU A 302 1.80 11.50 15.76
C LEU A 302 0.76 12.55 16.22
#